data_cd53cada3ddcd9851e361f613a671d0f
#
_entry.id   cd53cada3ddcd9851e361f613a671d0f
#
_cell.length_a   1.000
_cell.length_b   1.000
_cell.length_c   1.000
_cell.angle_alpha   90.00
_cell.angle_beta   90.00
_cell.angle_gamma   90.00
#
_symmetry.space_group_name_H-M   'P 1'
#
loop_
_entity.id
_entity.type
_entity.pdbx_description
1 polymer ?
#
loop_
_entity_poly.entity_id
_entity_poly.type
_entity_poly.pdbx_seq_one_letter_code
_entity_poly.pdbx_strand_id
1 'polypeptide(L)'
;VNEKAATEEELLQSFAEEAKRRCDVISAGLATGSNDFETMRAEAHALKGTASVVGLRRLAELAGLMESDLAEAKKTGTIRGGRDHQVADAAKALAEGAAAAAKGEEEPPDVGRSLAQLFSA
;
A
#
# COMPACT_ATOMS: atom_id res chain seq x y z
N VAL A 1 -29.01 -21.34 4.67
CA VAL A 1 -28.44 -20.86 4.58
C VAL A 1 -27.73 -20.23 4.40
N ASN A 2 -27.50 -20.21 4.38
CA ASN A 2 -26.76 -19.63 4.45
C ASN A 2 -26.16 -18.76 3.80
N GLU A 3 -26.27 -17.90 4.04
CA GLU A 3 -25.54 -17.10 3.42
C GLU A 3 -24.22 -17.41 3.59
N LYS A 4 -23.45 -17.26 2.66
CA LYS A 4 -22.17 -17.59 2.77
C LYS A 4 -21.34 -16.45 3.19
N ALA A 5 -20.59 -16.60 4.27
CA ALA A 5 -19.51 -15.69 4.55
C ALA A 5 -18.44 -15.87 3.49
N ALA A 6 -17.74 -14.79 3.10
CA ALA A 6 -16.64 -14.90 2.19
C ALA A 6 -15.54 -15.75 2.81
N THR A 7 -14.92 -16.60 2.01
CA THR A 7 -13.80 -17.41 2.48
C THR A 7 -12.57 -16.51 2.63
N GLU A 8 -11.59 -17.02 3.38
CA GLU A 8 -10.33 -16.30 3.52
C GLU A 8 -9.69 -16.06 2.16
N GLU A 9 -9.75 -17.06 1.29
CA GLU A 9 -9.20 -16.96 -0.05
C GLU A 9 -9.88 -15.86 -0.86
N GLU A 10 -11.21 -15.78 -0.75
CA GLU A 10 -11.97 -14.74 -1.45
C GLU A 10 -11.63 -13.35 -0.93
N LEU A 11 -11.44 -13.23 0.39
CA LEU A 11 -11.07 -11.96 0.99
C LEU A 11 -9.69 -11.51 0.54
N LEU A 12 -8.74 -12.44 0.46
CA LEU A 12 -7.39 -12.11 -0.01
C LEU A 12 -7.40 -11.70 -1.47
N GLN A 13 -8.21 -12.40 -2.29
CA GLN A 13 -8.34 -12.06 -3.70
C GLN A 13 -8.95 -10.66 -3.87
N SER A 14 -9.98 -10.37 -3.10
CA SER A 14 -10.63 -9.06 -3.15
C SER A 14 -9.67 -7.96 -2.71
N PHE A 15 -8.87 -8.23 -1.67
CA PHE A 15 -7.87 -7.26 -1.23
C PHE A 15 -6.80 -7.05 -2.30
N ALA A 16 -6.37 -8.11 -3.00
CA ALA A 16 -5.36 -7.98 -4.04
C ALA A 16 -5.85 -7.05 -5.15
N GLU A 17 -7.13 -7.18 -5.54
CA GLU A 17 -7.70 -6.31 -6.57
C GLU A 17 -7.79 -4.87 -6.10
N GLU A 18 -8.20 -4.67 -4.87
CA GLU A 18 -8.27 -3.33 -4.29
C GLU A 18 -6.88 -2.70 -4.20
N ALA A 19 -5.90 -3.50 -3.76
CA ALA A 19 -4.54 -3.02 -3.60
C ALA A 19 -3.96 -2.55 -4.94
N LYS A 20 -4.22 -3.31 -6.00
CA LYS A 20 -3.74 -2.92 -7.32
C LYS A 20 -4.30 -1.57 -7.74
N ARG A 21 -5.61 -1.39 -7.57
CA ARG A 21 -6.26 -0.13 -7.95
C ARG A 21 -5.72 1.04 -7.17
N ARG A 22 -5.64 0.90 -5.84
CA ARG A 22 -5.22 2.00 -4.99
C ARG A 22 -3.74 2.31 -5.14
N CYS A 23 -2.91 1.29 -5.29
CA CYS A 23 -1.48 1.49 -5.51
C CYS A 23 -1.22 2.15 -6.86
N ASP A 24 -2.03 1.83 -7.88
CA ASP A 24 -1.91 2.50 -9.18
C ASP A 24 -2.19 4.00 -9.07
N VAL A 25 -3.18 4.39 -8.25
CA VAL A 25 -3.47 5.80 -8.02
C VAL A 25 -2.26 6.51 -7.41
N ILE A 26 -1.65 5.89 -6.39
CA ILE A 26 -0.49 6.46 -5.73
C ILE A 26 0.68 6.58 -6.72
N SER A 27 0.98 5.49 -7.42
CA SER A 27 2.10 5.46 -8.35
C SER A 27 1.94 6.46 -9.48
N ALA A 28 0.73 6.54 -10.03
CA ALA A 28 0.45 7.49 -11.11
C ALA A 28 0.58 8.92 -10.64
N GLY A 29 0.09 9.21 -9.43
CA GLY A 29 0.21 10.55 -8.86
C GLY A 29 1.66 10.96 -8.69
N LEU A 30 2.48 10.05 -8.14
CA LEU A 30 3.89 10.34 -7.94
C LEU A 30 4.63 10.48 -9.27
N ALA A 31 4.31 9.63 -10.25
CA ALA A 31 4.97 9.65 -11.55
C ALA A 31 4.69 10.94 -12.33
N THR A 32 3.50 11.51 -12.15
CA THR A 32 3.12 12.71 -12.88
C THR A 32 3.45 14.00 -12.11
N GLY A 33 4.04 13.87 -10.92
CA GLY A 33 4.37 15.03 -10.11
C GLY A 33 3.15 15.71 -9.52
N SER A 34 2.08 14.93 -9.30
CA SER A 34 0.87 15.49 -8.71
C SER A 34 1.15 16.00 -7.30
N ASN A 35 0.53 17.12 -6.95
CA ASN A 35 0.59 17.64 -5.59
C ASN A 35 -0.66 17.29 -4.79
N ASP A 36 -1.50 16.40 -5.33
CA ASP A 36 -2.70 15.95 -4.62
C ASP A 36 -2.34 14.84 -3.65
N PHE A 37 -1.56 15.22 -2.63
CA PHE A 37 -1.09 14.27 -1.63
C PHE A 37 -2.25 13.74 -0.77
N GLU A 38 -3.34 14.51 -0.67
CA GLU A 38 -4.49 14.03 0.11
C GLU A 38 -5.13 12.81 -0.54
N THR A 39 -5.31 12.81 -1.85
CA THR A 39 -5.86 11.63 -2.54
C THR A 39 -4.96 10.43 -2.33
N MET A 40 -3.64 10.61 -2.51
CA MET A 40 -2.70 9.51 -2.33
C MET A 40 -2.68 9.02 -0.88
N ARG A 41 -2.73 9.95 0.09
CA ARG A 41 -2.77 9.60 1.50
C ARG A 41 -4.02 8.78 1.81
N ALA A 42 -5.17 9.19 1.27
CA ALA A 42 -6.42 8.49 1.52
C ALA A 42 -6.38 7.06 0.97
N GLU A 43 -5.73 6.86 -0.18
CA GLU A 43 -5.57 5.52 -0.73
C GLU A 43 -4.70 4.65 0.18
N ALA A 44 -3.59 5.20 0.67
CA ALA A 44 -2.72 4.47 1.57
C ALA A 44 -3.43 4.16 2.90
N HIS A 45 -4.23 5.10 3.40
CA HIS A 45 -5.01 4.90 4.62
C HIS A 45 -5.98 3.73 4.46
N ALA A 46 -6.69 3.68 3.33
CA ALA A 46 -7.63 2.60 3.07
C ALA A 46 -6.92 1.25 2.99
N LEU A 47 -5.74 1.22 2.35
CA LEU A 47 -4.95 -0.01 2.25
C LEU A 47 -4.49 -0.51 3.61
N LYS A 48 -4.08 0.41 4.48
CA LYS A 48 -3.67 0.06 5.84
C LYS A 48 -4.82 -0.64 6.57
N GLY A 49 -6.02 -0.08 6.46
CA GLY A 49 -7.20 -0.65 7.11
C GLY A 49 -7.56 -2.03 6.58
N THR A 50 -7.66 -2.18 5.25
CA THR A 50 -8.04 -3.46 4.67
C THR A 50 -6.98 -4.53 4.84
N ALA A 51 -5.71 -4.17 4.73
CA ALA A 51 -4.64 -5.14 4.97
C ALA A 51 -4.70 -5.67 6.39
N SER A 52 -5.00 -4.79 7.36
CA SER A 52 -5.15 -5.22 8.75
C SER A 52 -6.31 -6.18 8.92
N VAL A 53 -7.44 -5.89 8.27
CA VAL A 53 -8.64 -6.74 8.38
C VAL A 53 -8.36 -8.14 7.85
N VAL A 54 -7.63 -8.26 6.74
CA VAL A 54 -7.34 -9.58 6.17
C VAL A 54 -6.08 -10.22 6.77
N GLY A 55 -5.49 -9.60 7.78
CA GLY A 55 -4.39 -10.20 8.52
C GLY A 55 -3.01 -10.08 7.90
N LEU A 56 -2.84 -9.21 6.91
CA LEU A 56 -1.55 -9.02 6.24
C LEU A 56 -0.80 -7.88 6.92
N ARG A 57 -0.22 -8.19 8.09
CA ARG A 57 0.34 -7.17 8.97
C ARG A 57 1.50 -6.38 8.35
N ARG A 58 2.37 -7.06 7.61
CA ARG A 58 3.51 -6.37 7.02
C ARG A 58 3.05 -5.41 5.92
N LEU A 59 2.03 -5.78 5.15
CA LEU A 59 1.46 -4.87 4.15
C LEU A 59 0.74 -3.71 4.80
N ALA A 60 0.06 -3.96 5.93
CA ALA A 60 -0.58 -2.89 6.70
C ALA A 60 0.48 -1.91 7.21
N GLU A 61 1.60 -2.43 7.70
CA GLU A 61 2.73 -1.62 8.14
C GLU A 61 3.27 -0.75 7.01
N LEU A 62 3.45 -1.37 5.84
CA LEU A 62 3.97 -0.64 4.68
C LEU A 62 3.02 0.48 4.27
N ALA A 63 1.72 0.18 4.22
CA ALA A 63 0.72 1.20 3.90
C ALA A 63 0.75 2.34 4.92
N GLY A 64 0.95 2.01 6.21
CA GLY A 64 1.04 3.02 7.26
C GLY A 64 2.23 3.94 7.08
N LEU A 65 3.38 3.39 6.68
CA LEU A 65 4.57 4.21 6.42
C LEU A 65 4.35 5.11 5.21
N MET A 66 3.71 4.59 4.16
CA MET A 66 3.37 5.39 2.99
C MET A 66 2.40 6.51 3.38
N GLU A 67 1.40 6.18 4.18
CA GLU A 67 0.44 7.18 4.63
C GLU A 67 1.12 8.30 5.40
N SER A 68 2.07 7.95 6.28
CA SER A 68 2.79 8.97 7.06
C SER A 68 3.58 9.91 6.17
N ASP A 69 4.29 9.38 5.18
CA ASP A 69 5.06 10.22 4.26
C ASP A 69 4.13 11.13 3.44
N LEU A 70 2.99 10.59 2.99
CA LEU A 70 2.05 11.37 2.20
C LEU A 70 1.32 12.40 3.03
N ALA A 71 1.01 12.09 4.30
CA ALA A 71 0.40 13.06 5.21
C ALA A 71 1.35 14.23 5.47
N GLU A 72 2.63 13.93 5.62
CA GLU A 72 3.63 14.99 5.82
C GLU A 72 3.75 15.84 4.56
N ALA A 73 3.77 15.19 3.38
CA ALA A 73 3.86 15.89 2.11
C ALA A 73 2.67 16.81 1.89
N LYS A 74 1.49 16.40 2.36
CA LYS A 74 0.30 17.25 2.28
C LYS A 74 0.51 18.57 3.00
N LYS A 75 1.26 18.57 4.10
CA LYS A 75 1.51 19.77 4.88
C LYS A 75 2.63 20.61 4.29
N THR A 76 3.67 19.97 3.76
CA THR A 76 4.88 20.69 3.34
C THR A 76 4.95 20.93 1.84
N GLY A 77 4.17 20.21 1.06
CA GLY A 77 4.18 20.32 -0.39
C GLY A 77 5.14 19.37 -1.09
N THR A 78 5.96 18.64 -0.35
CA THR A 78 6.92 17.68 -0.93
C THR A 78 7.08 16.47 -0.02
N ILE A 79 7.46 15.35 -0.62
CA ILE A 79 7.79 14.16 0.18
C ILE A 79 9.18 14.37 0.77
N ARG A 80 9.30 14.19 2.08
CA ARG A 80 10.54 14.48 2.79
C ARG A 80 11.69 13.64 2.23
N GLY A 81 12.87 14.25 2.20
CA GLY A 81 14.07 13.56 1.77
C GLY A 81 14.06 13.14 0.30
N GLY A 82 13.13 13.66 -0.51
CA GLY A 82 13.06 13.31 -1.91
C GLY A 82 12.72 11.86 -2.16
N ARG A 83 11.97 11.22 -1.27
CA ARG A 83 11.70 9.78 -1.30
C ARG A 83 10.53 9.40 -2.19
N ASP A 84 10.24 10.22 -3.21
CA ASP A 84 9.14 9.92 -4.13
C ASP A 84 9.29 8.53 -4.75
N HIS A 85 10.51 8.18 -5.19
CA HIS A 85 10.75 6.87 -5.79
C HIS A 85 10.54 5.74 -4.79
N GLN A 86 10.96 5.95 -3.54
CA GLN A 86 10.80 4.92 -2.52
C GLN A 86 9.32 4.70 -2.19
N VAL A 87 8.53 5.76 -2.17
CA VAL A 87 7.09 5.63 -1.93
C VAL A 87 6.43 4.93 -3.12
N ALA A 88 6.83 5.27 -4.34
CA ALA A 88 6.31 4.61 -5.54
C ALA A 88 6.69 3.12 -5.55
N ASP A 89 7.94 2.81 -5.18
CA ASP A 89 8.38 1.41 -5.08
C ASP A 89 7.58 0.66 -4.02
N ALA A 90 7.28 1.33 -2.91
CA ALA A 90 6.48 0.72 -1.84
C ALA A 90 5.07 0.40 -2.31
N ALA A 91 4.46 1.29 -3.09
CA ALA A 91 3.13 1.04 -3.63
C ALA A 91 3.15 -0.19 -4.53
N LYS A 92 4.17 -0.30 -5.39
CA LYS A 92 4.31 -1.45 -6.26
C LYS A 92 4.53 -2.73 -5.46
N ALA A 93 5.41 -2.66 -4.45
CA ALA A 93 5.69 -3.82 -3.61
C ALA A 93 4.45 -4.27 -2.84
N LEU A 94 3.64 -3.32 -2.37
CA LEU A 94 2.41 -3.65 -1.65
C LEU A 94 1.44 -4.40 -2.56
N ALA A 95 1.25 -3.92 -3.79
CA ALA A 95 0.37 -4.58 -4.74
C ALA A 95 0.87 -5.99 -5.07
N GLU A 96 2.18 -6.15 -5.24
CA GLU A 96 2.77 -7.47 -5.51
C GLU A 96 2.62 -8.39 -4.31
N GLY A 97 2.80 -7.85 -3.10
CA GLY A 97 2.63 -8.63 -1.88
C GLY A 97 1.20 -9.10 -1.71
N ALA A 98 0.24 -8.25 -2.02
CA ALA A 98 -1.17 -8.62 -1.95
C ALA A 98 -1.49 -9.71 -2.97
N ALA A 99 -0.97 -9.60 -4.18
CA ALA A 99 -1.18 -10.61 -5.22
C ALA A 99 -0.57 -11.96 -4.82
N ALA A 100 0.62 -11.94 -4.22
CA ALA A 100 1.27 -13.15 -3.75
C ALA A 100 0.46 -13.82 -2.64
N ALA A 101 -0.05 -13.01 -1.69
CA ALA A 101 -0.87 -13.54 -0.61
C ALA A 101 -2.13 -14.22 -1.15
N ALA A 102 -2.75 -13.61 -2.17
CA ALA A 102 -3.96 -14.18 -2.76
C ALA A 102 -3.71 -15.51 -3.45
N LYS A 103 -2.47 -15.75 -3.88
CA LYS A 103 -2.09 -17.01 -4.53
C LYS A 103 -1.47 -18.01 -3.56
N GLY A 104 -1.37 -17.65 -2.28
CA GLY A 104 -0.72 -18.50 -1.31
C GLY A 104 0.79 -18.59 -1.47
N GLU A 105 1.39 -17.59 -2.13
CA GLU A 105 2.82 -17.54 -2.37
C GLU A 105 3.51 -16.73 -1.29
N GLU A 106 4.82 -16.89 -1.19
CA GLU A 106 5.61 -16.15 -0.21
C GLU A 106 5.62 -14.67 -0.54
N GLU A 107 5.78 -13.87 0.51
CA GLU A 107 5.89 -12.42 0.35
C GLU A 107 7.11 -12.08 -0.50
N PRO A 108 6.95 -11.25 -1.54
CA PRO A 108 8.10 -10.84 -2.36
C PRO A 108 9.12 -10.06 -1.54
N PRO A 109 10.42 -10.22 -1.83
CA PRO A 109 11.47 -9.51 -1.08
C PRO A 109 11.34 -7.99 -1.11
N ASP A 110 10.69 -7.46 -2.14
CA ASP A 110 10.53 -6.01 -2.27
C ASP A 110 9.71 -5.42 -1.13
N VAL A 111 8.81 -6.20 -0.51
CA VAL A 111 8.04 -5.70 0.63
C VAL A 111 8.97 -5.37 1.79
N GLY A 112 9.86 -6.30 2.15
CA GLY A 112 10.82 -6.07 3.22
C GLY A 112 11.77 -4.94 2.90
N ARG A 113 12.20 -4.86 1.66
CA ARG A 113 13.10 -3.78 1.23
C ARG A 113 12.42 -2.42 1.38
N SER A 114 11.17 -2.30 0.95
CA SER A 114 10.44 -1.05 1.05
C SER A 114 10.15 -0.69 2.51
N LEU A 115 9.81 -1.68 3.34
CA LEU A 115 9.63 -1.44 4.77
C LEU A 115 10.90 -0.84 5.37
N ALA A 116 12.06 -1.41 5.05
CA ALA A 116 13.32 -0.90 5.58
C ALA A 116 13.60 0.51 5.10
N GLN A 117 13.35 0.78 3.82
CA GLN A 117 13.61 2.10 3.24
C GLN A 117 12.72 3.19 3.85
N LEU A 118 11.44 2.91 3.99
CA LEU A 118 10.51 3.93 4.49
C LEU A 118 10.57 4.09 6.00
N PHE A 119 10.98 3.04 6.71
CA PHE A 119 11.13 3.11 8.16
C PHE A 119 12.34 3.94 8.55
N SER A 120 13.36 3.98 7.70
CA SER A 120 14.58 4.74 7.99
C SER A 120 14.29 6.23 7.97
N ALA A 121 14.81 6.92 8.95
CA ALA A 121 14.60 8.37 9.09
C ALA A 121 15.42 9.17 8.09
#